data_c4f374ee4382183b08067fb305887459
#
_entry.id   c4f374ee4382183b08067fb305887459
#
_cell.length_a   1.000
_cell.length_b   1.000
_cell.length_c   1.000
_cell.angle_alpha   90.00
_cell.angle_beta   90.00
_cell.angle_gamma   90.00
#
_symmetry.space_group_name_H-M   'P 1'
#
loop_
_entity.id
_entity.type
_entity.pdbx_description
1 polymer ?
#
loop_
_entity_poly.entity_id
_entity_poly.type
_entity_poly.pdbx_seq_one_letter_code
_entity_poly.pdbx_strand_id
1 'polypeptide(L)'
;MDTEDKKYNVPGLDRALSIIELLNANPLGLSVNVIANRLKYPLNSVYRIMTTLERRKYVSKQSGESVFVLSEKLLKLATPVAGEPAFIEMALPKMRSLRDSSQETVLAGVLVGNEGVVLEQVEGLHSFSFRVKPGLRFPLHTAAPGKIFLSQLEPKLRSSMISKLNLTKFTSNTIVTPDRLEEEIQKVLDLG
;
A
#
# COMPACT_ATOMS: atom_id res chain seq x y z
N MET A 1 -19.88 16.37 -4.80
CA MET A 1 -20.42 15.09 -5.27
C MET A 1 -21.68 15.42 -6.05
N ASP A 2 -21.56 15.34 -7.38
CA ASP A 2 -22.59 15.75 -8.31
C ASP A 2 -23.84 14.87 -8.24
N THR A 3 -24.98 15.43 -8.59
CA THR A 3 -26.31 14.80 -8.57
C THR A 3 -26.42 13.61 -9.53
N GLU A 4 -25.54 13.49 -10.52
CA GLU A 4 -25.47 12.38 -11.48
C GLU A 4 -24.84 11.11 -10.85
N ASP A 5 -23.89 11.22 -9.92
CA ASP A 5 -23.26 10.09 -9.25
C ASP A 5 -24.26 9.24 -8.42
N LYS A 6 -25.33 9.85 -7.93
CA LYS A 6 -26.34 9.14 -7.13
C LYS A 6 -27.24 8.19 -7.95
N LYS A 7 -27.41 8.43 -9.25
CA LYS A 7 -28.36 7.71 -10.11
C LYS A 7 -27.90 6.29 -10.44
N TYR A 8 -26.58 6.05 -10.45
CA TYR A 8 -25.99 4.76 -10.82
C TYR A 8 -25.28 4.06 -9.65
N ASN A 9 -25.35 4.61 -8.44
CA ASN A 9 -24.75 3.99 -7.28
C ASN A 9 -25.52 2.75 -6.84
N VAL A 10 -24.79 1.66 -6.54
CA VAL A 10 -25.34 0.43 -5.93
C VAL A 10 -24.95 0.44 -4.44
N PRO A 11 -25.87 0.82 -3.52
CA PRO A 11 -25.50 1.10 -2.14
C PRO A 11 -24.87 -0.07 -1.40
N GLY A 12 -25.22 -1.30 -1.77
CA GLY A 12 -24.62 -2.50 -1.19
C GLY A 12 -23.18 -2.73 -1.62
N LEU A 13 -22.84 -2.41 -2.87
CA LEU A 13 -21.50 -2.50 -3.41
C LEU A 13 -20.60 -1.39 -2.84
N ASP A 14 -21.09 -0.17 -2.84
CA ASP A 14 -20.40 0.98 -2.27
C ASP A 14 -20.01 0.75 -0.81
N ARG A 15 -20.95 0.27 0.02
CA ARG A 15 -20.66 -0.11 1.40
C ARG A 15 -19.63 -1.24 1.52
N ALA A 16 -19.68 -2.23 0.62
CA ALA A 16 -18.70 -3.31 0.63
C ALA A 16 -17.30 -2.83 0.31
N LEU A 17 -17.14 -1.93 -0.64
CA LEU A 17 -15.86 -1.30 -0.98
C LEU A 17 -15.33 -0.45 0.19
N SER A 18 -16.17 0.40 0.80
CA SER A 18 -15.79 1.18 1.98
C SER A 18 -15.35 0.30 3.17
N ILE A 19 -15.96 -0.86 3.36
CA ILE A 19 -15.54 -1.83 4.38
C ILE A 19 -14.16 -2.41 4.06
N ILE A 20 -13.90 -2.78 2.81
CA ILE A 20 -12.59 -3.29 2.38
C ILE A 20 -11.51 -2.24 2.59
N GLU A 21 -11.76 -1.00 2.21
CA GLU A 21 -10.85 0.14 2.41
C GLU A 21 -10.56 0.40 3.89
N LEU A 22 -11.61 0.36 4.74
CA LEU A 22 -11.45 0.51 6.19
C LEU A 22 -10.62 -0.62 6.80
N LEU A 23 -10.82 -1.87 6.37
CA LEU A 23 -10.03 -3.01 6.83
C LEU A 23 -8.58 -2.92 6.34
N ASN A 24 -8.34 -2.43 5.13
CA ASN A 24 -6.99 -2.18 4.62
C ASN A 24 -6.21 -1.18 5.48
N ALA A 25 -6.88 -0.14 5.96
CA ALA A 25 -6.30 0.85 6.88
C ALA A 25 -6.11 0.32 8.33
N ASN A 26 -6.63 -0.87 8.65
CA ASN A 26 -6.56 -1.47 9.99
C ASN A 26 -6.10 -2.94 9.90
N PRO A 27 -4.79 -3.19 9.70
CA PRO A 27 -4.24 -4.54 9.48
C PRO A 27 -4.44 -5.52 10.64
N LEU A 28 -4.64 -5.02 11.85
CA LEU A 28 -4.95 -5.83 13.04
C LEU A 28 -6.39 -6.34 13.04
N GLY A 29 -7.19 -5.89 12.08
CA GLY A 29 -8.59 -6.29 11.94
C GLY A 29 -9.56 -5.46 12.77
N LEU A 30 -10.84 -5.56 12.42
CA LEU A 30 -11.93 -4.87 13.09
C LEU A 30 -13.12 -5.80 13.28
N SER A 31 -13.86 -5.62 14.38
CA SER A 31 -15.14 -6.29 14.59
C SER A 31 -16.26 -5.61 13.77
N VAL A 32 -17.33 -6.36 13.50
CA VAL A 32 -18.50 -5.86 12.77
C VAL A 32 -19.10 -4.61 13.43
N ASN A 33 -19.14 -4.57 14.76
CA ASN A 33 -19.63 -3.42 15.52
C ASN A 33 -18.76 -2.16 15.31
N VAL A 34 -17.43 -2.33 15.32
CA VAL A 34 -16.49 -1.22 15.09
C VAL A 34 -16.62 -0.70 13.65
N ILE A 35 -16.74 -1.60 12.67
CA ILE A 35 -16.95 -1.24 11.26
C ILE A 35 -18.25 -0.44 11.11
N ALA A 36 -19.35 -0.93 11.67
CA ALA A 36 -20.66 -0.28 11.60
C ALA A 36 -20.61 1.14 12.20
N ASN A 37 -19.98 1.29 13.36
CA ASN A 37 -19.86 2.58 14.04
C ASN A 37 -18.96 3.57 13.27
N ARG A 38 -17.81 3.13 12.77
CA ARG A 38 -16.87 4.00 12.04
C ARG A 38 -17.44 4.50 10.72
N LEU A 39 -18.13 3.62 9.97
CA LEU A 39 -18.73 3.96 8.68
C LEU A 39 -20.14 4.53 8.81
N LYS A 40 -20.71 4.56 10.00
CA LYS A 40 -22.11 4.96 10.26
C LYS A 40 -23.12 4.16 9.43
N TYR A 41 -22.88 2.87 9.25
CA TYR A 41 -23.76 1.97 8.54
C TYR A 41 -24.61 1.14 9.51
N PRO A 42 -25.85 0.77 9.11
CA PRO A 42 -26.68 -0.14 9.92
C PRO A 42 -25.98 -1.48 10.15
N LEU A 43 -25.94 -1.94 11.40
CA LEU A 43 -25.23 -3.16 11.81
C LEU A 43 -25.63 -4.39 10.97
N ASN A 44 -26.93 -4.57 10.72
CA ASN A 44 -27.43 -5.67 9.89
C ASN A 44 -26.90 -5.62 8.45
N SER A 45 -26.70 -4.42 7.89
CA SER A 45 -26.12 -4.25 6.55
C SER A 45 -24.65 -4.68 6.55
N VAL A 46 -23.88 -4.22 7.53
CA VAL A 46 -22.46 -4.59 7.69
C VAL A 46 -22.32 -6.10 7.89
N TYR A 47 -23.13 -6.69 8.77
CA TYR A 47 -23.11 -8.13 9.02
C TYR A 47 -23.35 -8.96 7.73
N ARG A 48 -24.35 -8.61 6.92
CA ARG A 48 -24.66 -9.29 5.65
C ARG A 48 -23.53 -9.14 4.64
N ILE A 49 -22.91 -7.95 4.56
CA ILE A 49 -21.77 -7.70 3.69
C ILE A 49 -20.57 -8.52 4.15
N MET A 50 -20.24 -8.49 5.44
CA MET A 50 -19.13 -9.25 6.02
C MET A 50 -19.28 -10.76 5.80
N THR A 51 -20.48 -11.31 6.04
CA THR A 51 -20.78 -12.72 5.75
C THR A 51 -20.57 -13.06 4.27
N THR A 52 -20.92 -12.15 3.37
CA THR A 52 -20.71 -12.34 1.94
C THR A 52 -19.22 -12.31 1.58
N LEU A 53 -18.47 -11.33 2.10
CA LEU A 53 -17.03 -11.19 1.88
C LEU A 53 -16.27 -12.40 2.46
N GLU A 54 -16.65 -12.89 3.64
CA GLU A 54 -16.05 -14.07 4.27
C GLU A 54 -16.32 -15.35 3.45
N ARG A 55 -17.58 -15.61 3.07
CA ARG A 55 -17.95 -16.74 2.21
C ARG A 55 -17.19 -16.72 0.88
N ARG A 56 -16.96 -15.55 0.32
CA ARG A 56 -16.17 -15.34 -0.90
C ARG A 56 -14.67 -15.28 -0.67
N LYS A 57 -14.22 -15.42 0.58
CA LYS A 57 -12.81 -15.41 1.00
C LYS A 57 -12.08 -14.09 0.71
N TYR A 58 -12.77 -12.95 0.71
CA TYR A 58 -12.15 -11.62 0.67
C TYR A 58 -11.69 -11.15 2.04
N VAL A 59 -12.36 -11.60 3.09
CA VAL A 59 -11.97 -11.39 4.48
C VAL A 59 -11.90 -12.75 5.19
N SER A 60 -11.15 -12.81 6.28
CA SER A 60 -11.09 -13.96 7.18
C SER A 60 -11.25 -13.48 8.61
N LYS A 61 -11.84 -14.35 9.43
CA LYS A 61 -11.96 -14.13 10.86
C LYS A 61 -10.68 -14.61 11.55
N GLN A 62 -10.12 -13.82 12.44
CA GLN A 62 -8.98 -14.24 13.25
C GLN A 62 -9.40 -15.26 14.29
N SER A 63 -8.59 -16.31 14.46
CA SER A 63 -8.84 -17.39 15.41
C SER A 63 -8.89 -16.84 16.85
N GLY A 64 -10.00 -17.11 17.56
CA GLY A 64 -10.19 -16.68 18.95
C GLY A 64 -10.77 -15.28 19.15
N GLU A 65 -10.89 -14.47 18.10
CA GLU A 65 -11.43 -13.12 18.18
C GLU A 65 -12.60 -12.90 17.20
N SER A 66 -13.49 -11.95 17.54
CA SER A 66 -14.58 -11.54 16.65
C SER A 66 -14.16 -10.45 15.66
N VAL A 67 -12.89 -10.45 15.25
CA VAL A 67 -12.29 -9.49 14.33
C VAL A 67 -12.06 -10.09 12.96
N PHE A 68 -12.24 -9.27 11.94
CA PHE A 68 -12.05 -9.62 10.54
C PHE A 68 -10.86 -8.86 9.97
N VAL A 69 -10.06 -9.55 9.17
CA VAL A 69 -8.93 -8.99 8.39
C VAL A 69 -9.14 -9.27 6.90
N LEU A 70 -8.48 -8.48 6.06
CA LEU A 70 -8.43 -8.79 4.63
C LEU A 70 -7.66 -10.09 4.39
N SER A 71 -8.13 -10.89 3.44
CA SER A 71 -7.45 -12.13 3.06
C SER A 71 -6.46 -11.92 1.92
N GLU A 72 -5.55 -12.88 1.74
CA GLU A 72 -4.61 -12.91 0.62
C GLU A 72 -5.27 -12.96 -0.76
N LYS A 73 -6.57 -13.27 -0.83
CA LYS A 73 -7.31 -13.30 -2.10
C LYS A 73 -7.27 -11.96 -2.84
N LEU A 74 -7.26 -10.83 -2.11
CA LEU A 74 -7.15 -9.51 -2.72
C LEU A 74 -5.80 -9.32 -3.40
N LEU A 75 -4.72 -9.83 -2.82
CA LEU A 75 -3.40 -9.84 -3.45
C LEU A 75 -3.41 -10.69 -4.74
N LYS A 76 -4.03 -11.87 -4.70
CA LYS A 76 -4.16 -12.75 -5.88
C LYS A 76 -4.98 -12.12 -7.01
N LEU A 77 -5.92 -11.23 -6.70
CA LEU A 77 -6.67 -10.48 -7.72
C LEU A 77 -5.89 -9.30 -8.29
N ALA A 78 -4.94 -8.77 -7.57
CA ALA A 78 -4.04 -7.72 -8.05
C ALA A 78 -2.92 -8.25 -8.96
N THR A 79 -2.69 -9.58 -8.99
CA THR A 79 -1.74 -10.19 -9.91
C THR A 79 -2.35 -10.30 -11.32
N PRO A 80 -1.57 -10.06 -12.39
CA PRO A 80 -2.07 -10.15 -13.78
C PRO A 80 -2.67 -11.51 -14.09
N VAL A 81 -3.71 -11.49 -14.91
CA VAL A 81 -4.41 -12.69 -15.39
C VAL A 81 -3.45 -13.58 -16.20
N ALA A 82 -3.57 -14.88 -15.99
CA ALA A 82 -2.88 -16.00 -16.59
C ALA A 82 -2.08 -15.75 -17.89
N GLY A 83 -0.78 -15.97 -17.82
CA GLY A 83 0.14 -15.98 -18.96
C GLY A 83 1.45 -15.23 -18.75
N GLU A 84 1.46 -14.19 -17.92
CA GLU A 84 2.70 -13.52 -17.52
C GLU A 84 3.04 -13.88 -16.06
N PRO A 85 4.29 -14.29 -15.78
CA PRO A 85 4.71 -14.50 -14.39
C PRO A 85 4.47 -13.22 -13.60
N ALA A 86 3.89 -13.35 -12.41
CA ALA A 86 3.66 -12.21 -11.53
C ALA A 86 5.00 -11.45 -11.36
N PHE A 87 4.95 -10.11 -11.40
CA PHE A 87 6.15 -9.26 -11.30
C PHE A 87 7.12 -9.74 -10.20
N ILE A 88 6.58 -10.16 -9.06
CA ILE A 88 7.38 -10.67 -7.94
C ILE A 88 8.09 -11.99 -8.28
N GLU A 89 7.44 -12.91 -9.00
CA GLU A 89 8.07 -14.18 -9.42
C GLU A 89 9.26 -13.94 -10.35
N MET A 90 9.15 -12.94 -11.24
CA MET A 90 10.25 -12.53 -12.10
C MET A 90 11.35 -11.76 -11.33
N ALA A 91 10.97 -10.95 -10.35
CA ALA A 91 11.89 -10.12 -9.58
C ALA A 91 12.69 -10.92 -8.55
N LEU A 92 12.10 -11.94 -7.91
CA LEU A 92 12.72 -12.70 -6.83
C LEU A 92 14.11 -13.27 -7.15
N PRO A 93 14.37 -13.90 -8.31
CA PRO A 93 15.71 -14.38 -8.65
C PRO A 93 16.74 -13.24 -8.73
N LYS A 94 16.35 -12.07 -9.26
CA LYS A 94 17.20 -10.89 -9.35
C LYS A 94 17.45 -10.26 -7.98
N MET A 95 16.41 -10.19 -7.15
CA MET A 95 16.52 -9.71 -5.76
C MET A 95 17.48 -10.59 -4.94
N ARG A 96 17.40 -11.91 -5.09
CA ARG A 96 18.33 -12.86 -4.43
C ARG A 96 19.77 -12.64 -4.90
N SER A 97 19.99 -12.54 -6.21
CA SER A 97 21.32 -12.27 -6.79
C SER A 97 21.90 -10.96 -6.27
N LEU A 98 21.08 -9.91 -6.19
CA LEU A 98 21.50 -8.61 -5.63
C LEU A 98 21.81 -8.71 -4.13
N ARG A 99 20.97 -9.42 -3.34
CA ARG A 99 21.24 -9.71 -1.94
C ARG A 99 22.56 -10.46 -1.76
N ASP A 100 22.82 -11.48 -2.57
CA ASP A 100 24.03 -12.31 -2.47
C ASP A 100 25.30 -11.50 -2.81
N SER A 101 25.22 -10.55 -3.73
CA SER A 101 26.33 -9.68 -4.10
C SER A 101 26.56 -8.52 -3.11
N SER A 102 25.50 -7.94 -2.58
CA SER A 102 25.56 -6.77 -1.66
C SER A 102 25.58 -7.15 -0.18
N GLN A 103 25.13 -8.36 0.17
CA GLN A 103 24.87 -8.86 1.53
C GLN A 103 23.74 -8.10 2.24
N GLU A 104 23.12 -7.12 1.58
CA GLU A 104 22.10 -6.23 2.14
C GLU A 104 20.67 -6.74 1.89
N THR A 105 19.73 -6.22 2.67
CA THR A 105 18.30 -6.46 2.44
C THR A 105 17.84 -5.78 1.15
N VAL A 106 17.19 -6.56 0.27
CA VAL A 106 16.65 -6.08 -1.00
C VAL A 106 15.14 -6.00 -0.92
N LEU A 107 14.57 -4.87 -1.31
CA LEU A 107 13.14 -4.62 -1.31
C LEU A 107 12.65 -4.40 -2.75
N ALA A 108 11.50 -4.98 -3.08
CA ALA A 108 10.71 -4.58 -4.24
C ALA A 108 9.51 -3.77 -3.77
N GLY A 109 9.22 -2.69 -4.46
CA GLY A 109 8.09 -1.82 -4.13
C GLY A 109 7.49 -1.15 -5.36
N VAL A 110 6.33 -0.56 -5.16
CA VAL A 110 5.60 0.20 -6.19
C VAL A 110 5.11 1.52 -5.64
N LEU A 111 4.87 2.45 -6.54
CA LEU A 111 4.19 3.71 -6.23
C LEU A 111 2.68 3.50 -6.32
N VAL A 112 1.95 3.77 -5.23
CA VAL A 112 0.49 3.69 -5.16
C VAL A 112 -0.05 5.02 -4.63
N GLY A 113 -0.68 5.78 -5.50
CA GLY A 113 -1.09 7.15 -5.16
C GLY A 113 0.12 8.00 -4.77
N ASN A 114 0.13 8.51 -3.55
CA ASN A 114 1.19 9.39 -3.01
C ASN A 114 2.13 8.67 -2.03
N GLU A 115 2.15 7.34 -2.03
CA GLU A 115 2.94 6.52 -1.10
C GLU A 115 3.70 5.41 -1.85
N GLY A 116 4.85 5.04 -1.31
CA GLY A 116 5.51 3.81 -1.69
C GLY A 116 4.90 2.62 -0.93
N VAL A 117 4.77 1.47 -1.60
CA VAL A 117 4.28 0.22 -1.01
C VAL A 117 5.30 -0.88 -1.24
N VAL A 118 5.74 -1.53 -0.16
CA VAL A 118 6.62 -2.70 -0.26
C VAL A 118 5.80 -3.90 -0.74
N LEU A 119 6.25 -4.52 -1.82
CA LEU A 119 5.63 -5.73 -2.36
C LEU A 119 6.31 -7.00 -1.84
N GLU A 120 7.64 -6.98 -1.75
CA GLU A 120 8.43 -8.15 -1.36
C GLU A 120 9.75 -7.73 -0.73
N GLN A 121 10.33 -8.61 0.10
CA GLN A 121 11.62 -8.47 0.73
C GLN A 121 12.44 -9.75 0.60
N VAL A 122 13.71 -9.60 0.25
CA VAL A 122 14.73 -10.64 0.42
C VAL A 122 15.69 -10.16 1.50
N GLU A 123 15.73 -10.89 2.61
CA GLU A 123 16.50 -10.52 3.79
C GLU A 123 18.00 -10.57 3.53
N GLY A 124 18.73 -9.57 4.01
CA GLY A 124 20.18 -9.48 3.98
C GLY A 124 20.85 -10.59 4.81
N LEU A 125 22.14 -10.79 4.59
CA LEU A 125 22.92 -11.85 5.23
C LEU A 125 23.71 -11.38 6.47
N HIS A 126 23.63 -10.10 6.81
CA HIS A 126 24.23 -9.58 8.05
C HIS A 126 23.45 -10.02 9.29
N SER A 127 24.15 -10.14 10.44
CA SER A 127 23.55 -10.44 11.74
C SER A 127 22.50 -9.41 12.17
N PHE A 128 22.64 -8.17 11.68
CA PHE A 128 21.66 -7.10 11.77
C PHE A 128 21.13 -6.79 10.38
N SER A 129 19.87 -7.08 10.13
CA SER A 129 19.20 -6.78 8.86
C SER A 129 17.93 -5.96 9.10
N PHE A 130 17.69 -5.00 8.20
CA PHE A 130 16.44 -4.26 8.18
C PHE A 130 15.31 -5.15 7.68
N ARG A 131 14.22 -5.24 8.45
CA ARG A 131 13.05 -6.04 8.09
C ARG A 131 11.82 -5.18 7.96
N VAL A 132 11.13 -5.32 6.83
CA VAL A 132 9.82 -4.74 6.60
C VAL A 132 8.85 -5.82 6.12
N LYS A 133 7.57 -5.62 6.37
CA LYS A 133 6.55 -6.57 5.90
C LYS A 133 6.03 -6.12 4.53
N PRO A 134 5.76 -7.05 3.59
CA PRO A 134 4.97 -6.75 2.41
C PRO A 134 3.67 -6.04 2.78
N GLY A 135 3.31 -5.02 2.01
CA GLY A 135 2.18 -4.13 2.29
C GLY A 135 2.52 -2.91 3.14
N LEU A 136 3.75 -2.81 3.69
CA LEU A 136 4.18 -1.58 4.37
C LEU A 136 4.11 -0.40 3.41
N ARG A 137 3.45 0.68 3.85
CA ARG A 137 3.39 1.96 3.15
C ARG A 137 4.39 2.93 3.76
N PHE A 138 5.01 3.74 2.91
CA PHE A 138 5.96 4.75 3.36
C PHE A 138 5.81 6.05 2.57
N PRO A 139 5.99 7.21 3.25
CA PRO A 139 5.94 8.51 2.59
C PRO A 139 7.12 8.68 1.62
N LEU A 140 6.87 9.25 0.44
CA LEU A 140 7.87 9.37 -0.62
C LEU A 140 9.06 10.27 -0.26
N HIS A 141 8.87 11.23 0.64
CA HIS A 141 9.92 12.19 1.04
C HIS A 141 10.90 11.67 2.09
N THR A 142 10.61 10.52 2.73
CA THR A 142 11.36 10.04 3.91
C THR A 142 12.45 9.03 3.58
N ALA A 143 12.33 8.30 2.47
CA ALA A 143 13.21 7.18 2.15
C ALA A 143 13.77 7.27 0.73
N ALA A 144 14.95 6.67 0.50
CA ALA A 144 15.60 6.64 -0.81
C ALA A 144 14.67 6.11 -1.93
N PRO A 145 13.95 4.97 -1.78
CA PRO A 145 13.06 4.48 -2.84
C PRO A 145 11.95 5.46 -3.20
N GLY A 146 11.46 6.27 -2.25
CA GLY A 146 10.46 7.30 -2.55
C GLY A 146 10.99 8.39 -3.48
N LYS A 147 12.23 8.83 -3.28
CA LYS A 147 12.88 9.80 -4.16
C LYS A 147 13.15 9.20 -5.55
N ILE A 148 13.52 7.92 -5.62
CA ILE A 148 13.67 7.20 -6.90
C ILE A 148 12.33 7.13 -7.63
N PHE A 149 11.22 6.79 -6.96
CA PHE A 149 9.91 6.82 -7.60
C PHE A 149 9.57 8.20 -8.18
N LEU A 150 9.82 9.25 -7.39
CA LEU A 150 9.57 10.62 -7.86
C LEU A 150 10.49 11.02 -9.02
N SER A 151 11.74 10.59 -9.05
CA SER A 151 12.69 10.91 -10.12
C SER A 151 12.27 10.31 -11.48
N GLN A 152 11.58 9.16 -11.47
CA GLN A 152 11.12 8.49 -12.70
C GLN A 152 9.84 9.09 -13.29
N LEU A 153 9.19 10.03 -12.58
CA LEU A 153 7.99 10.71 -13.08
C LEU A 153 8.36 11.84 -14.03
N GLU A 154 7.50 12.04 -15.05
CA GLU A 154 7.56 13.24 -15.89
C GLU A 154 7.53 14.51 -15.01
N PRO A 155 8.31 15.57 -15.34
CA PRO A 155 8.48 16.76 -14.49
C PRO A 155 7.17 17.39 -14.03
N LYS A 156 6.19 17.53 -14.93
CA LYS A 156 4.87 18.10 -14.61
C LYS A 156 4.08 17.24 -13.61
N LEU A 157 4.14 15.91 -13.78
CA LEU A 157 3.45 14.97 -12.89
C LEU A 157 4.14 14.95 -11.53
N ARG A 158 5.47 14.96 -11.50
CA ARG A 158 6.30 15.02 -10.29
C ARG A 158 5.97 16.24 -9.45
N SER A 159 6.03 17.44 -10.03
CA SER A 159 5.71 18.69 -9.32
C SER A 159 4.27 18.71 -8.79
N SER A 160 3.30 18.23 -9.60
CA SER A 160 1.91 18.09 -9.16
C SER A 160 1.75 17.08 -8.02
N MET A 161 2.53 16.00 -7.99
CA MET A 161 2.51 15.03 -6.91
C MET A 161 3.16 15.62 -5.65
N ILE A 162 4.34 16.21 -5.76
CA ILE A 162 5.07 16.83 -4.65
C ILE A 162 4.21 17.87 -3.93
N SER A 163 3.49 18.71 -4.67
CA SER A 163 2.60 19.73 -4.08
C SER A 163 1.44 19.15 -3.25
N LYS A 164 1.10 17.88 -3.44
CA LYS A 164 0.03 17.18 -2.71
C LYS A 164 0.54 16.31 -1.58
N LEU A 165 1.88 16.14 -1.44
CA LEU A 165 2.45 15.33 -0.36
C LEU A 165 2.29 16.03 0.99
N ASN A 166 1.95 15.25 2.01
CA ASN A 166 2.07 15.68 3.39
C ASN A 166 3.51 15.42 3.86
N LEU A 167 4.34 16.47 3.87
CA LEU A 167 5.75 16.41 4.23
C LEU A 167 5.96 16.42 5.76
N THR A 168 5.38 15.43 6.44
CA THR A 168 5.46 15.29 7.90
C THR A 168 6.91 15.08 8.35
N LYS A 169 7.34 15.82 9.38
CA LYS A 169 8.66 15.69 9.97
C LYS A 169 8.72 14.48 10.90
N PHE A 170 9.64 13.55 10.65
CA PHE A 170 9.88 12.36 11.49
C PHE A 170 11.20 12.47 12.27
N THR A 171 12.23 13.08 11.67
CA THR A 171 13.56 13.31 12.27
C THR A 171 14.02 14.72 11.98
N SER A 172 15.15 15.13 12.57
CA SER A 172 15.82 16.41 12.26
C SER A 172 16.18 16.54 10.77
N ASN A 173 16.47 15.42 10.10
CA ASN A 173 16.92 15.37 8.71
C ASN A 173 15.78 15.15 7.70
N THR A 174 14.53 15.01 8.17
CA THR A 174 13.40 14.83 7.26
C THR A 174 13.19 16.07 6.40
N ILE A 175 13.07 15.86 5.09
CA ILE A 175 12.72 16.92 4.13
C ILE A 175 11.27 17.33 4.36
N VAL A 176 11.03 18.61 4.60
CA VAL A 176 9.70 19.14 4.96
C VAL A 176 9.21 20.23 4.02
N THR A 177 9.94 20.52 2.94
CA THR A 177 9.54 21.51 1.93
C THR A 177 9.61 20.91 0.53
N PRO A 178 8.66 21.29 -0.37
CA PRO A 178 8.67 20.85 -1.76
C PRO A 178 9.97 21.17 -2.49
N ASP A 179 10.50 22.38 -2.35
CA ASP A 179 11.71 22.84 -3.02
C ASP A 179 12.91 21.96 -2.64
N ARG A 180 13.08 21.69 -1.34
CA ARG A 180 14.16 20.84 -0.87
C ARG A 180 14.02 19.38 -1.36
N LEU A 181 12.79 18.90 -1.50
CA LEU A 181 12.53 17.57 -2.07
C LEU A 181 12.90 17.52 -3.55
N GLU A 182 12.55 18.55 -4.32
CA GLU A 182 12.91 18.65 -5.74
C GLU A 182 14.44 18.74 -5.94
N GLU A 183 15.16 19.50 -5.10
CA GLU A 183 16.63 19.54 -5.09
C GLU A 183 17.25 18.14 -4.87
N GLU A 184 16.71 17.39 -3.91
CA GLU A 184 17.19 16.03 -3.62
C GLU A 184 16.87 15.05 -4.76
N ILE A 185 15.72 15.20 -5.41
CA ILE A 185 15.36 14.40 -6.58
C ILE A 185 16.29 14.72 -7.76
N GLN A 186 16.63 15.99 -7.94
CA GLN A 186 17.60 16.37 -8.99
C GLN A 186 18.96 15.70 -8.78
N LYS A 187 19.45 15.61 -7.54
CA LYS A 187 20.67 14.86 -7.23
C LYS A 187 20.57 13.38 -7.59
N VAL A 188 19.39 12.76 -7.35
CA VAL A 188 19.14 11.36 -7.75
C VAL A 188 19.23 11.21 -9.27
N LEU A 189 18.69 12.17 -10.03
CA LEU A 189 18.75 12.17 -11.49
C LEU A 189 20.19 12.34 -12.02
N ASP A 190 20.98 13.18 -11.35
CA ASP A 190 22.36 13.48 -11.75
C ASP A 190 23.35 12.34 -11.43
N LEU A 191 23.07 11.56 -10.40
CA LEU A 191 23.93 10.47 -9.93
C LEU A 191 23.60 9.10 -10.56
N GLY A 192 22.40 8.93 -11.09
CA GLY A 192 21.89 7.68 -11.70
C GLY A 192 21.16 6.83 -10.72
#